data_9ffd86caa732b075d64c3cfc35f58845
#
_entry.id   9ffd86caa732b075d64c3cfc35f58845
#
_cell.length_a   1.000
_cell.length_b   1.000
_cell.length_c   1.000
_cell.angle_alpha   90.00
_cell.angle_beta   90.00
_cell.angle_gamma   90.00
#
_symmetry.space_group_name_H-M   'P 1'
#
loop_
_entity.id
_entity.type
_entity.pdbx_description
1 polymer ?
#
loop_
_entity_poly.entity_id
_entity_poly.type
_entity_poly.pdbx_seq_one_letter_code
_entity_poly.pdbx_strand_id
1 'polypeptide(L)'
;MKTILFISFLLAINCGVPGGYRLVWSDEFNGGAIDQGKWGYDIGGGGWGNNEFEYYTSRWENAYVSGGFLHIKAIKESYQGKDYTSARLLTKGKFEFQYGYAEARISVPRGRGIWPAFWMLGRNIDQVSWPACGEIDIMEAINTENKVYATCHWQSNGGHAQYGKESGNFDITQFHTYSLYWDSSYIRVSVDNGQIYEMLIKDGTGNTGAFHNKFFFILNVAVGGNWPGFDVDPNQFPNEMLVDYIRVYQP
;
A
#
# COMPACT_ATOMS: atom_id res chain seq x y z
N MET A 1 0.07 34.65 44.25
CA MET A 1 0.44 33.99 42.98
C MET A 1 -0.49 32.84 42.75
N LYS A 2 -1.40 32.91 41.78
CA LYS A 2 -2.26 31.80 41.40
C LYS A 2 -1.58 31.04 40.26
N THR A 3 -1.15 29.82 40.52
CA THR A 3 -0.57 28.90 39.55
C THR A 3 -1.71 28.40 38.65
N ILE A 4 -1.70 28.79 37.37
CA ILE A 4 -2.64 28.27 36.35
C ILE A 4 -2.04 26.96 35.81
N LEU A 5 -2.70 25.85 36.15
CA LEU A 5 -2.37 24.54 35.63
C LEU A 5 -2.94 24.41 34.21
N PHE A 6 -2.10 24.45 33.19
CA PHE A 6 -2.50 24.09 31.83
C PHE A 6 -2.62 22.56 31.74
N ILE A 7 -3.84 22.05 31.74
CA ILE A 7 -4.12 20.66 31.40
C ILE A 7 -4.21 20.61 29.85
N SER A 8 -3.13 20.18 29.21
CA SER A 8 -3.17 19.83 27.80
C SER A 8 -3.95 18.52 27.64
N PHE A 9 -5.18 18.60 27.17
CA PHE A 9 -5.89 17.42 26.66
C PHE A 9 -5.19 16.98 25.37
N LEU A 10 -4.33 15.96 25.43
CA LEU A 10 -4.02 15.13 24.28
C LEU A 10 -5.31 14.38 23.93
N LEU A 11 -6.03 14.84 22.91
CA LEU A 11 -7.03 14.03 22.24
C LEU A 11 -6.27 12.84 21.63
N ALA A 12 -6.38 11.66 22.22
CA ALA A 12 -5.99 10.42 21.59
C ALA A 12 -6.83 10.29 20.32
N ILE A 13 -6.22 10.48 19.16
CA ILE A 13 -6.87 10.25 17.88
C ILE A 13 -7.11 8.75 17.82
N ASN A 14 -8.38 8.34 17.92
CA ASN A 14 -8.77 6.95 17.75
C ASN A 14 -8.63 6.60 16.27
N CYS A 15 -7.53 5.93 15.89
CA CYS A 15 -7.20 5.56 14.51
C CYS A 15 -7.92 4.28 14.05
N GLY A 16 -8.91 3.79 14.81
CA GLY A 16 -9.78 2.68 14.39
C GLY A 16 -10.92 3.13 13.46
N VAL A 17 -11.76 2.18 13.06
CA VAL A 17 -12.94 2.42 12.22
C VAL A 17 -13.80 3.53 12.83
N PRO A 18 -14.10 4.61 12.09
CA PRO A 18 -14.89 5.71 12.62
C PRO A 18 -16.33 5.27 12.98
N GLY A 19 -16.89 5.90 14.03
CA GLY A 19 -18.27 5.64 14.43
C GLY A 19 -19.25 5.93 13.27
N GLY A 20 -20.21 5.02 13.05
CA GLY A 20 -21.20 5.13 11.98
C GLY A 20 -20.76 4.50 10.63
N TYR A 21 -19.48 4.17 10.46
CA TYR A 21 -19.01 3.50 9.25
C TYR A 21 -19.43 2.03 9.23
N ARG A 22 -19.75 1.51 8.04
CA ARG A 22 -20.14 0.11 7.81
C ARG A 22 -19.17 -0.53 6.83
N LEU A 23 -18.89 -1.82 7.03
CA LEU A 23 -18.11 -2.63 6.10
C LEU A 23 -18.82 -2.69 4.74
N VAL A 24 -18.16 -2.21 3.69
CA VAL A 24 -18.70 -2.19 2.32
C VAL A 24 -17.97 -3.16 1.39
N TRP A 25 -16.75 -3.53 1.72
CA TRP A 25 -15.96 -4.52 0.98
C TRP A 25 -14.89 -5.13 1.88
N SER A 26 -14.62 -6.41 1.69
CA SER A 26 -13.47 -7.05 2.31
C SER A 26 -12.98 -8.25 1.50
N ASP A 27 -11.74 -8.63 1.77
CA ASP A 27 -11.23 -9.96 1.51
C ASP A 27 -10.50 -10.46 2.77
N GLU A 28 -11.00 -11.56 3.32
CA GLU A 28 -10.47 -12.19 4.53
C GLU A 28 -9.54 -13.37 4.19
N PHE A 29 -9.33 -13.63 2.91
CA PHE A 29 -8.49 -14.71 2.38
C PHE A 29 -8.73 -16.09 3.00
N ASN A 30 -9.95 -16.35 3.47
CA ASN A 30 -10.37 -17.61 4.09
C ASN A 30 -10.67 -18.73 3.09
N GLY A 31 -10.55 -18.44 1.79
CA GLY A 31 -10.80 -19.41 0.71
C GLY A 31 -9.59 -20.31 0.43
N GLY A 32 -9.73 -21.18 -0.57
CA GLY A 32 -8.64 -22.01 -1.07
C GLY A 32 -7.89 -21.43 -2.28
N ALA A 33 -8.30 -20.25 -2.75
CA ALA A 33 -7.72 -19.57 -3.91
C ALA A 33 -8.00 -18.07 -3.86
N ILE A 34 -7.23 -17.29 -4.64
CA ILE A 34 -7.47 -15.87 -4.82
C ILE A 34 -8.79 -15.67 -5.57
N ASP A 35 -9.68 -14.85 -5.01
CA ASP A 35 -10.97 -14.53 -5.61
C ASP A 35 -10.79 -13.62 -6.84
N GLN A 36 -10.92 -14.19 -8.03
CA GLN A 36 -10.81 -13.46 -9.29
C GLN A 36 -11.95 -12.45 -9.52
N GLY A 37 -13.03 -12.52 -8.76
CA GLY A 37 -14.07 -11.48 -8.71
C GLY A 37 -13.59 -10.21 -8.01
N LYS A 38 -12.60 -10.32 -7.11
CA LYS A 38 -12.02 -9.20 -6.35
C LYS A 38 -10.65 -8.76 -6.88
N TRP A 39 -9.84 -9.68 -7.39
CA TRP A 39 -8.45 -9.43 -7.77
C TRP A 39 -8.18 -9.73 -9.24
N GLY A 40 -7.39 -8.89 -9.87
CA GLY A 40 -6.71 -9.10 -11.13
C GLY A 40 -5.20 -9.11 -10.92
N TYR A 41 -4.46 -9.26 -12.01
CA TYR A 41 -3.00 -9.27 -12.01
C TYR A 41 -2.44 -8.31 -13.05
N ASP A 42 -1.41 -7.57 -12.68
CA ASP A 42 -0.48 -6.99 -13.64
C ASP A 42 0.59 -8.03 -13.96
N ILE A 43 0.86 -8.23 -15.26
CA ILE A 43 1.80 -9.26 -15.72
C ILE A 43 2.85 -8.60 -16.62
N GLY A 44 4.12 -8.90 -16.38
CA GLY A 44 5.21 -8.40 -17.21
C GLY A 44 6.48 -8.07 -16.44
N GLY A 45 7.56 -7.85 -17.17
CA GLY A 45 8.90 -7.54 -16.65
C GLY A 45 9.44 -6.21 -17.17
N GLY A 46 8.59 -5.22 -17.47
CA GLY A 46 8.99 -3.93 -18.04
C GLY A 46 9.67 -2.96 -17.05
N GLY A 47 9.92 -3.37 -15.80
CA GLY A 47 10.55 -2.54 -14.76
C GLY A 47 9.60 -1.54 -14.10
N TRP A 48 8.33 -1.53 -14.48
CA TRP A 48 7.17 -0.87 -13.82
C TRP A 48 7.39 0.62 -13.47
N GLY A 49 8.21 1.32 -14.28
CA GLY A 49 8.57 2.72 -14.06
C GLY A 49 9.74 2.96 -13.11
N ASN A 50 10.19 1.93 -12.41
CA ASN A 50 11.20 2.01 -11.34
C ASN A 50 12.46 1.18 -11.63
N ASN A 51 12.62 0.63 -12.84
CA ASN A 51 13.70 -0.31 -13.20
C ASN A 51 13.74 -1.56 -12.30
N GLU A 52 12.57 -2.05 -11.90
CA GLU A 52 12.41 -3.27 -11.09
C GLU A 52 12.92 -4.51 -11.86
N PHE A 53 13.43 -5.50 -11.13
CA PHE A 53 14.11 -6.65 -11.71
C PHE A 53 13.20 -7.85 -11.95
N GLU A 54 12.07 -7.95 -11.25
CA GLU A 54 11.18 -9.10 -11.35
C GLU A 54 10.32 -9.07 -12.63
N TYR A 55 9.80 -10.25 -12.95
CA TYR A 55 8.65 -10.42 -13.82
C TYR A 55 7.44 -10.72 -12.94
N TYR A 56 6.43 -9.87 -12.95
CA TYR A 56 5.18 -10.15 -12.27
C TYR A 56 4.37 -11.18 -13.04
N THR A 57 3.86 -12.18 -12.34
CA THR A 57 3.10 -13.31 -12.89
C THR A 57 1.76 -13.47 -12.17
N SER A 58 0.85 -14.27 -12.77
CA SER A 58 -0.36 -14.76 -12.11
C SER A 58 -0.23 -16.22 -11.66
N ARG A 59 1.02 -16.73 -11.57
CA ARG A 59 1.28 -18.13 -11.21
C ARG A 59 1.05 -18.36 -9.72
N TRP A 60 0.62 -19.55 -9.38
CA TRP A 60 0.45 -19.98 -7.97
C TRP A 60 1.74 -19.90 -7.15
N GLU A 61 2.88 -20.10 -7.77
CA GLU A 61 4.18 -19.98 -7.12
C GLU A 61 4.43 -18.58 -6.55
N ASN A 62 3.90 -17.54 -7.21
CA ASN A 62 4.10 -16.15 -6.81
C ASN A 62 2.93 -15.57 -6.02
N ALA A 63 1.69 -16.06 -6.20
CA ALA A 63 0.55 -15.58 -5.41
C ALA A 63 -0.49 -16.69 -5.20
N TYR A 64 -0.88 -16.92 -3.94
CA TYR A 64 -1.85 -17.93 -3.56
C TYR A 64 -2.51 -17.60 -2.23
N VAL A 65 -3.63 -18.28 -1.93
CA VAL A 65 -4.28 -18.24 -0.62
C VAL A 65 -4.09 -19.56 0.09
N SER A 66 -3.57 -19.52 1.30
CA SER A 66 -3.38 -20.70 2.15
C SER A 66 -3.36 -20.30 3.62
N GLY A 67 -3.88 -21.16 4.50
CA GLY A 67 -3.86 -20.95 5.95
C GLY A 67 -4.61 -19.70 6.43
N GLY A 68 -5.53 -19.15 5.61
CA GLY A 68 -6.23 -17.91 5.92
C GLY A 68 -5.46 -16.64 5.54
N PHE A 69 -4.43 -16.75 4.69
CA PHE A 69 -3.62 -15.62 4.25
C PHE A 69 -3.50 -15.58 2.73
N LEU A 70 -3.45 -14.38 2.17
CA LEU A 70 -2.87 -14.17 0.85
C LEU A 70 -1.35 -14.14 0.99
N HIS A 71 -0.68 -14.92 0.16
CA HIS A 71 0.76 -14.98 0.02
C HIS A 71 1.17 -14.28 -1.27
N ILE A 72 2.10 -13.32 -1.21
CA ILE A 72 2.75 -12.71 -2.37
C ILE A 72 4.24 -12.96 -2.24
N LYS A 73 4.78 -13.77 -3.15
CA LYS A 73 6.11 -14.35 -3.03
C LYS A 73 7.03 -13.91 -4.16
N ALA A 74 8.11 -13.23 -3.80
CA ALA A 74 9.23 -13.00 -4.69
C ALA A 74 10.14 -14.24 -4.70
N ILE A 75 10.47 -14.72 -5.89
CA ILE A 75 11.28 -15.94 -6.11
C ILE A 75 12.47 -15.59 -7.00
N LYS A 76 13.64 -16.13 -6.66
CA LYS A 76 14.79 -16.10 -7.55
C LYS A 76 14.72 -17.28 -8.52
N GLU A 77 14.35 -17.00 -9.74
CA GLU A 77 14.27 -17.96 -10.84
C GLU A 77 14.41 -17.25 -12.18
N SER A 78 14.94 -17.92 -13.19
CA SER A 78 14.95 -17.37 -14.53
C SER A 78 13.58 -17.55 -15.20
N TYR A 79 12.94 -16.44 -15.55
CA TYR A 79 11.62 -16.44 -16.17
C TYR A 79 11.46 -15.26 -17.13
N GLN A 80 11.14 -15.53 -18.40
CA GLN A 80 10.88 -14.50 -19.43
C GLN A 80 11.99 -13.42 -19.52
N GLY A 81 13.26 -13.83 -19.38
CA GLY A 81 14.42 -12.94 -19.46
C GLY A 81 14.68 -12.11 -18.18
N LYS A 82 14.03 -12.43 -17.08
CA LYS A 82 14.28 -11.88 -15.75
C LYS A 82 14.83 -12.95 -14.82
N ASP A 83 15.57 -12.53 -13.78
CA ASP A 83 16.16 -13.43 -12.78
C ASP A 83 15.32 -13.57 -11.52
N TYR A 84 14.20 -12.85 -11.47
CA TYR A 84 13.25 -12.87 -10.35
C TYR A 84 11.83 -12.88 -10.89
N THR A 85 10.93 -13.53 -10.15
CA THR A 85 9.48 -13.43 -10.36
C THR A 85 8.80 -12.98 -9.07
N SER A 86 7.65 -12.37 -9.21
CA SER A 86 6.79 -11.98 -8.10
C SER A 86 5.33 -11.87 -8.56
N ALA A 87 4.45 -11.31 -7.74
CA ALA A 87 3.09 -10.99 -8.15
C ALA A 87 2.73 -9.54 -7.79
N ARG A 88 1.88 -8.95 -8.64
CA ARG A 88 1.24 -7.65 -8.44
C ARG A 88 -0.25 -7.83 -8.67
N LEU A 89 -1.01 -7.79 -7.57
CA LEU A 89 -2.46 -7.95 -7.56
C LEU A 89 -3.13 -6.58 -7.49
N LEU A 90 -4.27 -6.42 -8.16
CA LEU A 90 -5.02 -5.17 -8.16
C LEU A 90 -6.53 -5.40 -8.16
N THR A 91 -7.26 -4.45 -7.58
CA THR A 91 -8.73 -4.45 -7.61
C THR A 91 -9.32 -3.61 -8.75
N LYS A 92 -8.51 -3.11 -9.68
CA LYS A 92 -8.92 -2.28 -10.84
C LYS A 92 -10.05 -2.96 -11.63
N GLY A 93 -11.15 -2.23 -11.84
CA GLY A 93 -12.31 -2.74 -12.58
C GLY A 93 -13.15 -3.78 -11.82
N LYS A 94 -12.80 -4.08 -10.56
CA LYS A 94 -13.49 -5.05 -9.70
C LYS A 94 -14.02 -4.38 -8.44
N PHE A 95 -13.17 -3.66 -7.71
CA PHE A 95 -13.55 -2.83 -6.58
C PHE A 95 -12.76 -1.53 -6.59
N GLU A 96 -13.48 -0.42 -6.54
CA GLU A 96 -12.95 0.93 -6.50
C GLU A 96 -13.83 1.77 -5.59
N PHE A 97 -13.22 2.59 -4.74
CA PHE A 97 -13.97 3.44 -3.81
C PHE A 97 -13.39 4.85 -3.75
N GLN A 98 -14.21 5.77 -3.28
CA GLN A 98 -13.83 7.14 -2.97
C GLN A 98 -14.24 7.41 -1.53
N TYR A 99 -13.30 7.87 -0.73
CA TYR A 99 -13.47 8.14 0.69
C TYR A 99 -13.86 6.91 1.52
N GLY A 100 -13.48 6.91 2.75
CA GLY A 100 -13.74 5.83 3.67
C GLY A 100 -12.58 5.56 4.63
N TYR A 101 -12.69 4.46 5.33
CA TYR A 101 -11.62 3.89 6.13
C TYR A 101 -11.25 2.54 5.53
N ALA A 102 -10.00 2.39 5.17
CA ALA A 102 -9.46 1.13 4.69
C ALA A 102 -8.41 0.62 5.66
N GLU A 103 -8.36 -0.68 5.88
CA GLU A 103 -7.32 -1.33 6.68
C GLU A 103 -6.91 -2.66 6.08
N ALA A 104 -5.64 -2.99 6.25
CA ALA A 104 -5.09 -4.30 5.93
C ALA A 104 -4.18 -4.77 7.06
N ARG A 105 -4.26 -6.06 7.42
CA ARG A 105 -3.35 -6.67 8.38
C ARG A 105 -2.30 -7.47 7.62
N ILE A 106 -1.05 -7.01 7.70
CA ILE A 106 0.04 -7.50 6.84
C ILE A 106 1.28 -7.79 7.68
N SER A 107 1.95 -8.91 7.37
CA SER A 107 3.34 -9.19 7.74
C SER A 107 4.21 -8.87 6.52
N VAL A 108 5.14 -7.94 6.69
CA VAL A 108 5.93 -7.35 5.60
C VAL A 108 7.31 -8.00 5.55
N PRO A 109 7.76 -8.50 4.40
CA PRO A 109 9.07 -9.09 4.27
C PRO A 109 10.18 -8.04 4.32
N ARG A 110 11.38 -8.48 4.74
CA ARG A 110 12.60 -7.69 4.71
C ARG A 110 13.69 -8.40 3.93
N GLY A 111 14.51 -7.62 3.24
CA GLY A 111 15.66 -8.17 2.54
C GLY A 111 16.29 -7.12 1.64
N ARG A 112 17.61 -7.18 1.43
CA ARG A 112 18.32 -6.23 0.58
C ARG A 112 17.82 -6.28 -0.86
N GLY A 113 17.27 -5.17 -1.35
CA GLY A 113 16.63 -5.05 -2.65
C GLY A 113 15.18 -5.53 -2.67
N ILE A 114 14.53 -5.81 -1.53
CA ILE A 114 13.10 -6.15 -1.45
C ILE A 114 12.29 -4.87 -1.20
N TRP A 115 11.16 -4.75 -1.93
CA TRP A 115 10.27 -3.59 -1.86
C TRP A 115 8.80 -4.04 -1.90
N PRO A 116 8.21 -4.42 -0.76
CA PRO A 116 6.79 -4.72 -0.62
C PRO A 116 5.96 -3.45 -0.52
N ALA A 117 4.73 -3.49 -1.08
CA ALA A 117 3.82 -2.37 -1.03
C ALA A 117 2.34 -2.79 -0.94
N PHE A 118 1.57 -1.99 -0.17
CA PHE A 118 0.12 -1.92 -0.15
C PHE A 118 -0.29 -0.48 -0.43
N TRP A 119 -0.86 -0.23 -1.59
CA TRP A 119 -1.04 1.09 -2.14
C TRP A 119 -2.24 1.19 -3.10
N MET A 120 -2.49 2.36 -3.64
CA MET A 120 -3.65 2.65 -4.47
C MET A 120 -3.29 3.58 -5.62
N LEU A 121 -3.94 3.39 -6.78
CA LEU A 121 -3.93 4.33 -7.90
C LEU A 121 -5.34 4.83 -8.23
N GLY A 122 -5.41 6.07 -8.72
CA GLY A 122 -6.65 6.63 -9.24
C GLY A 122 -7.20 5.82 -10.42
N ARG A 123 -8.52 5.54 -10.42
CA ARG A 123 -9.19 4.72 -11.44
C ARG A 123 -9.01 5.25 -12.87
N ASN A 124 -8.76 6.54 -13.01
CA ASN A 124 -8.59 7.23 -14.30
C ASN A 124 -7.15 7.14 -14.85
N ILE A 125 -6.29 6.27 -14.31
CA ILE A 125 -4.90 6.09 -14.73
C ILE A 125 -4.74 5.92 -16.24
N ASP A 126 -5.64 5.18 -16.88
CA ASP A 126 -5.59 4.92 -18.32
C ASP A 126 -5.92 6.18 -19.17
N GLN A 127 -6.49 7.21 -18.57
CA GLN A 127 -6.92 8.45 -19.24
C GLN A 127 -5.94 9.60 -19.03
N VAL A 128 -5.41 9.74 -17.82
CA VAL A 128 -4.59 10.89 -17.44
C VAL A 128 -3.14 10.54 -17.10
N SER A 129 -2.81 9.24 -17.02
CA SER A 129 -1.51 8.70 -16.65
C SER A 129 -1.05 9.11 -15.24
N TRP A 130 0.07 8.56 -14.79
CA TRP A 130 0.76 8.95 -13.57
C TRP A 130 1.63 10.20 -13.81
N PRO A 131 1.75 11.14 -12.88
CA PRO A 131 1.13 11.17 -11.55
C PRO A 131 -0.23 11.88 -11.49
N ALA A 132 -0.83 12.24 -12.62
CA ALA A 132 -2.09 13.00 -12.66
C ALA A 132 -3.29 12.20 -12.13
N CYS A 133 -3.26 10.86 -12.19
CA CYS A 133 -4.30 10.02 -11.61
C CYS A 133 -4.32 10.04 -10.07
N GLY A 134 -3.21 10.42 -9.43
CA GLY A 134 -2.98 10.31 -8.00
C GLY A 134 -2.57 8.90 -7.57
N GLU A 135 -1.77 8.81 -6.50
CA GLU A 135 -1.31 7.59 -5.86
C GLU A 135 -1.31 7.78 -4.35
N ILE A 136 -1.73 6.75 -3.61
CA ILE A 136 -1.76 6.73 -2.15
C ILE A 136 -1.05 5.46 -1.68
N ASP A 137 0.15 5.60 -1.16
CA ASP A 137 0.92 4.51 -0.59
C ASP A 137 0.58 4.42 0.90
N ILE A 138 -0.13 3.35 1.27
CA ILE A 138 -0.56 3.12 2.65
C ILE A 138 0.58 2.48 3.44
N MET A 139 1.31 1.58 2.81
CA MET A 139 2.47 0.92 3.38
C MET A 139 3.46 0.55 2.29
N GLU A 140 4.67 1.02 2.43
CA GLU A 140 5.83 0.56 1.67
C GLU A 140 6.99 0.29 2.63
N ALA A 141 7.82 -0.69 2.30
CA ALA A 141 9.07 -0.91 2.99
C ALA A 141 10.19 -1.22 1.99
N ILE A 142 11.42 -0.92 2.36
CA ILE A 142 12.59 -1.21 1.52
C ILE A 142 13.69 -1.88 2.32
N ASN A 143 14.37 -2.80 1.64
CA ASN A 143 15.59 -3.40 2.15
C ASN A 143 15.39 -4.10 3.50
N THR A 144 16.30 -3.85 4.44
CA THR A 144 16.31 -4.46 5.78
C THR A 144 15.79 -3.50 6.85
N GLU A 145 15.12 -2.42 6.47
CA GLU A 145 14.65 -1.42 7.40
C GLU A 145 13.51 -1.95 8.29
N ASN A 146 13.47 -1.48 9.53
CA ASN A 146 12.43 -1.79 10.52
C ASN A 146 11.42 -0.65 10.64
N LYS A 147 11.00 -0.10 9.51
CA LYS A 147 10.00 0.96 9.42
C LYS A 147 9.27 0.85 8.10
N VAL A 148 8.15 1.53 8.00
CA VAL A 148 7.40 1.67 6.77
C VAL A 148 7.29 3.13 6.38
N TYR A 149 7.06 3.34 5.10
CA TYR A 149 6.81 4.63 4.47
C TYR A 149 5.36 4.69 4.03
N ALA A 150 4.78 5.88 4.09
CA ALA A 150 3.47 6.16 3.55
C ALA A 150 3.53 7.50 2.83
N THR A 151 3.06 7.53 1.58
CA THR A 151 3.26 8.68 0.69
C THR A 151 2.02 8.92 -0.18
N CYS A 152 1.75 10.15 -0.53
CA CYS A 152 0.85 10.50 -1.62
C CYS A 152 1.65 11.10 -2.76
N HIS A 153 1.33 10.73 -4.01
CA HIS A 153 1.91 11.30 -5.22
C HIS A 153 0.81 11.85 -6.12
N TRP A 154 1.02 13.05 -6.70
CA TRP A 154 0.06 13.67 -7.61
C TRP A 154 0.75 14.64 -8.56
N GLN A 155 -0.01 15.14 -9.54
CA GLN A 155 0.47 16.23 -10.40
C GLN A 155 0.14 17.57 -9.77
N SER A 156 1.15 18.43 -9.62
CA SER A 156 0.97 19.82 -9.20
C SER A 156 1.80 20.75 -10.09
N ASN A 157 1.19 21.82 -10.60
CA ASN A 157 1.84 22.81 -11.46
C ASN A 157 2.60 22.19 -12.66
N GLY A 158 2.05 21.15 -13.26
CA GLY A 158 2.64 20.45 -14.40
C GLY A 158 3.79 19.48 -14.08
N GLY A 159 4.16 19.34 -12.81
CA GLY A 159 5.20 18.42 -12.34
C GLY A 159 4.67 17.38 -11.33
N HIS A 160 5.52 16.44 -10.98
CA HIS A 160 5.27 15.47 -9.91
C HIS A 160 5.42 16.16 -8.54
N ALA A 161 4.45 15.97 -7.68
CA ALA A 161 4.48 16.38 -6.28
C ALA A 161 4.24 15.16 -5.38
N GLN A 162 4.82 15.17 -4.19
CA GLN A 162 4.64 14.13 -3.19
C GLN A 162 4.59 14.70 -1.79
N TYR A 163 3.92 13.99 -0.89
CA TYR A 163 3.93 14.24 0.54
C TYR A 163 3.78 12.92 1.28
N GLY A 164 4.68 12.66 2.22
CA GLY A 164 4.63 11.44 3.02
C GLY A 164 5.61 11.50 4.18
N LYS A 165 5.58 10.47 5.00
CA LYS A 165 6.47 10.28 6.14
C LYS A 165 6.77 8.81 6.35
N GLU A 166 7.82 8.55 7.11
CA GLU A 166 8.14 7.23 7.64
C GLU A 166 7.55 7.04 9.04
N SER A 167 7.29 5.81 9.41
CA SER A 167 6.93 5.42 10.77
C SER A 167 8.15 5.48 11.70
N GLY A 168 7.93 5.35 13.02
CA GLY A 168 8.99 4.91 13.93
C GLY A 168 9.43 3.47 13.63
N ASN A 169 10.51 3.03 14.27
CA ASN A 169 11.00 1.66 14.12
C ASN A 169 10.13 0.67 14.88
N PHE A 170 9.79 -0.44 14.23
CA PHE A 170 9.11 -1.62 14.81
C PHE A 170 9.44 -2.87 13.96
N ASP A 171 9.13 -4.06 14.45
CA ASP A 171 9.38 -5.28 13.67
C ASP A 171 8.31 -5.50 12.61
N ILE A 172 8.52 -4.96 11.42
CA ILE A 172 7.58 -5.06 10.28
C ILE A 172 7.28 -6.50 9.85
N THR A 173 8.10 -7.49 10.27
CA THR A 173 7.88 -8.91 9.94
C THR A 173 6.80 -9.56 10.80
N GLN A 174 6.34 -8.89 11.84
CA GLN A 174 5.13 -9.27 12.56
C GLN A 174 3.90 -8.71 11.86
N PHE A 175 2.72 -9.26 12.17
CA PHE A 175 1.48 -8.73 11.63
C PHE A 175 1.11 -7.41 12.29
N HIS A 176 0.98 -6.37 11.47
CA HIS A 176 0.51 -5.04 11.86
C HIS A 176 -0.69 -4.62 11.03
N THR A 177 -1.51 -3.73 11.55
CA THR A 177 -2.65 -3.16 10.83
C THR A 177 -2.25 -1.81 10.25
N TYR A 178 -2.20 -1.75 8.92
CA TYR A 178 -1.96 -0.53 8.15
C TYR A 178 -3.30 0.04 7.71
N SER A 179 -3.54 1.32 7.97
CA SER A 179 -4.86 1.91 7.73
C SER A 179 -4.79 3.27 7.07
N LEU A 180 -5.81 3.54 6.26
CA LEU A 180 -6.08 4.78 5.57
C LEU A 180 -7.44 5.33 6.04
N TYR A 181 -7.46 6.51 6.62
CA TYR A 181 -8.65 7.35 6.72
C TYR A 181 -8.61 8.39 5.60
N TRP A 182 -9.66 8.46 4.82
CA TRP A 182 -9.74 9.34 3.67
C TRP A 182 -11.14 9.91 3.51
N ASP A 183 -11.25 11.24 3.56
CA ASP A 183 -12.49 11.98 3.32
C ASP A 183 -12.24 13.13 2.33
N SER A 184 -13.23 14.02 2.16
CA SER A 184 -13.10 15.19 1.27
C SER A 184 -12.11 16.24 1.77
N SER A 185 -11.59 16.10 2.97
CA SER A 185 -10.70 17.10 3.59
C SER A 185 -9.30 16.58 3.83
N TYR A 186 -9.15 15.31 4.20
CA TYR A 186 -7.89 14.76 4.67
C TYR A 186 -7.64 13.34 4.16
N ILE A 187 -6.36 13.04 3.97
CA ILE A 187 -5.81 11.68 3.91
C ILE A 187 -4.96 11.50 5.17
N ARG A 188 -5.22 10.44 5.94
CA ARG A 188 -4.44 10.06 7.12
C ARG A 188 -4.05 8.60 7.03
N VAL A 189 -2.76 8.32 7.20
CA VAL A 189 -2.23 6.94 7.22
C VAL A 189 -1.70 6.62 8.60
N SER A 190 -1.95 5.39 9.06
CA SER A 190 -1.56 4.93 10.39
C SER A 190 -1.10 3.47 10.36
N VAL A 191 -0.28 3.09 11.35
CA VAL A 191 0.07 1.69 11.66
C VAL A 191 -0.27 1.42 13.13
N ASP A 192 -1.00 0.34 13.41
CA ASP A 192 -1.45 -0.06 14.76
C ASP A 192 -2.03 1.10 15.57
N ASN A 193 -2.89 1.90 14.95
CA ASN A 193 -3.45 3.13 15.52
C ASN A 193 -2.46 4.29 15.78
N GLY A 194 -1.18 4.13 15.45
CA GLY A 194 -0.18 5.21 15.43
C GLY A 194 -0.22 5.97 14.11
N GLN A 195 -0.56 7.25 14.11
CA GLN A 195 -0.59 8.06 12.90
C GLN A 195 0.83 8.27 12.35
N ILE A 196 1.03 7.94 11.05
CA ILE A 196 2.26 8.22 10.32
C ILE A 196 2.21 9.67 9.79
N TYR A 197 1.15 10.00 9.05
CA TYR A 197 0.93 11.38 8.60
C TYR A 197 -0.55 11.70 8.38
N GLU A 198 -0.82 13.00 8.25
CA GLU A 198 -2.07 13.57 7.77
C GLU A 198 -1.76 14.61 6.69
N MET A 199 -2.53 14.59 5.61
CA MET A 199 -2.42 15.51 4.48
C MET A 199 -3.75 16.18 4.21
N LEU A 200 -3.77 17.53 4.14
CA LEU A 200 -4.96 18.28 3.76
C LEU A 200 -5.14 18.21 2.24
N ILE A 201 -6.34 17.80 1.81
CA ILE A 201 -6.73 17.74 0.39
C ILE A 201 -7.99 18.57 0.07
N LYS A 202 -8.54 19.25 1.08
CA LYS A 202 -9.78 20.01 0.98
C LYS A 202 -9.75 21.01 -0.17
N ASP A 203 -10.83 21.00 -0.98
CA ASP A 203 -11.04 21.94 -2.09
C ASP A 203 -9.89 21.95 -3.12
N GLY A 204 -9.14 20.84 -3.25
CA GLY A 204 -8.01 20.74 -4.16
C GLY A 204 -6.80 21.58 -3.75
N THR A 205 -6.68 21.95 -2.46
CA THR A 205 -5.53 22.65 -1.91
C THR A 205 -4.23 22.01 -2.37
N GLY A 206 -3.28 22.78 -2.92
CA GLY A 206 -2.02 22.25 -3.45
C GLY A 206 -2.17 21.41 -4.73
N ASN A 207 -3.25 21.63 -5.49
CA ASN A 207 -3.61 20.85 -6.69
C ASN A 207 -3.94 19.39 -6.41
N THR A 208 -4.40 19.05 -5.23
CA THR A 208 -4.73 17.69 -4.77
C THR A 208 -6.04 17.12 -5.33
N GLY A 209 -6.57 17.70 -6.41
CA GLY A 209 -7.83 17.28 -7.05
C GLY A 209 -7.86 15.79 -7.46
N ALA A 210 -6.71 15.17 -7.71
CA ALA A 210 -6.60 13.75 -7.99
C ALA A 210 -7.17 12.87 -6.87
N PHE A 211 -7.04 13.30 -5.61
CA PHE A 211 -7.52 12.56 -4.44
C PHE A 211 -9.03 12.67 -4.19
N HIS A 212 -9.77 13.31 -5.08
CA HIS A 212 -11.23 13.37 -5.09
C HIS A 212 -11.85 12.46 -6.15
N ASN A 213 -11.11 11.46 -6.65
CA ASN A 213 -11.58 10.42 -7.55
C ASN A 213 -11.72 9.08 -6.82
N LYS A 214 -12.22 8.04 -7.51
CA LYS A 214 -12.14 6.67 -7.02
C LYS A 214 -10.74 6.13 -7.19
N PHE A 215 -10.31 5.29 -6.26
CA PHE A 215 -9.04 4.57 -6.27
C PHE A 215 -9.26 3.06 -6.17
N PHE A 216 -8.30 2.29 -6.66
CA PHE A 216 -8.24 0.84 -6.52
C PHE A 216 -6.95 0.42 -5.80
N PHE A 217 -6.98 -0.71 -5.09
CA PHE A 217 -5.83 -1.26 -4.38
C PHE A 217 -4.86 -1.97 -5.30
N ILE A 218 -3.59 -1.93 -4.90
CA ILE A 218 -2.51 -2.73 -5.45
C ILE A 218 -1.71 -3.32 -4.28
N LEU A 219 -1.29 -4.60 -4.44
CA LEU A 219 -0.40 -5.33 -3.55
C LEU A 219 0.72 -5.95 -4.39
N ASN A 220 1.97 -5.74 -4.01
CA ASN A 220 3.11 -6.36 -4.69
C ASN A 220 4.32 -6.52 -3.76
N VAL A 221 5.26 -7.35 -4.20
CA VAL A 221 6.63 -7.39 -3.68
C VAL A 221 7.56 -7.16 -4.87
N ALA A 222 8.11 -5.97 -5.00
CA ALA A 222 9.11 -5.66 -6.02
C ALA A 222 10.51 -6.13 -5.60
N VAL A 223 11.39 -6.31 -6.59
CA VAL A 223 12.78 -6.73 -6.40
C VAL A 223 13.71 -5.77 -7.12
N GLY A 224 14.60 -5.13 -6.37
CA GLY A 224 15.45 -4.07 -6.89
C GLY A 224 14.66 -2.86 -7.34
N GLY A 225 15.32 -1.93 -7.98
CA GLY A 225 14.71 -0.73 -8.52
C GLY A 225 15.33 0.56 -8.02
N ASN A 226 14.80 1.68 -8.48
CA ASN A 226 15.37 3.00 -8.23
C ASN A 226 15.45 3.36 -6.74
N TRP A 227 14.52 2.88 -5.93
CA TRP A 227 14.45 3.24 -4.52
C TRP A 227 15.16 2.25 -3.60
N PRO A 228 14.89 0.93 -3.62
CA PRO A 228 15.65 -0.02 -2.78
C PRO A 228 17.08 -0.20 -3.27
N GLY A 229 17.40 0.26 -4.49
CA GLY A 229 18.68 0.07 -5.13
C GLY A 229 18.76 -1.23 -5.94
N PHE A 230 19.91 -1.43 -6.57
CA PHE A 230 20.14 -2.53 -7.51
C PHE A 230 21.00 -3.66 -6.91
N ASP A 231 21.40 -3.53 -5.64
CA ASP A 231 22.14 -4.57 -4.90
C ASP A 231 21.16 -5.48 -4.16
N VAL A 232 20.77 -6.57 -4.83
CA VAL A 232 19.83 -7.56 -4.31
C VAL A 232 20.60 -8.76 -3.75
N ASP A 233 20.30 -9.18 -2.51
CA ASP A 233 20.87 -10.41 -1.94
C ASP A 233 20.16 -11.64 -2.53
N PRO A 234 20.87 -12.46 -3.35
CA PRO A 234 20.23 -13.60 -3.99
C PRO A 234 19.91 -14.75 -3.04
N ASN A 235 20.41 -14.74 -1.80
CA ASN A 235 20.27 -15.84 -0.85
C ASN A 235 19.03 -15.71 0.05
N GLN A 236 18.32 -14.59 -0.01
CA GLN A 236 17.15 -14.34 0.83
C GLN A 236 15.82 -14.83 0.22
N PHE A 237 15.85 -15.38 -1.00
CA PHE A 237 14.66 -15.89 -1.68
C PHE A 237 14.36 -17.36 -1.32
N PRO A 238 13.06 -17.73 -1.29
CA PRO A 238 11.89 -16.89 -1.53
C PRO A 238 11.67 -15.88 -0.41
N ASN A 239 11.13 -14.70 -0.76
CA ASN A 239 10.79 -13.65 0.20
C ASN A 239 9.29 -13.30 0.04
N GLU A 240 8.53 -13.22 1.12
CA GLU A 240 7.08 -13.33 1.07
C GLU A 240 6.37 -12.32 1.97
N MET A 241 5.39 -11.61 1.39
CA MET A 241 4.42 -10.80 2.11
C MET A 241 3.18 -11.63 2.41
N LEU A 242 2.69 -11.57 3.66
CA LEU A 242 1.46 -12.22 4.09
C LEU A 242 0.39 -11.18 4.38
N VAL A 243 -0.81 -11.35 3.82
CA VAL A 243 -1.96 -10.49 4.09
C VAL A 243 -3.07 -11.32 4.72
N ASP A 244 -3.46 -10.96 5.94
CA ASP A 244 -4.52 -11.62 6.71
C ASP A 244 -5.90 -11.19 6.20
N TYR A 245 -6.11 -9.87 6.09
CA TYR A 245 -7.34 -9.31 5.53
C TYR A 245 -7.10 -7.92 4.94
N ILE A 246 -8.03 -7.51 4.07
CA ILE A 246 -8.23 -6.12 3.68
C ILE A 246 -9.71 -5.79 3.83
N ARG A 247 -10.04 -4.66 4.46
CA ARG A 247 -11.39 -4.22 4.74
C ARG A 247 -11.58 -2.76 4.39
N VAL A 248 -12.74 -2.40 3.85
CA VAL A 248 -13.13 -1.02 3.54
C VAL A 248 -14.46 -0.73 4.19
N TYR A 249 -14.51 0.40 4.90
CA TYR A 249 -15.68 0.90 5.59
C TYR A 249 -16.04 2.29 5.06
N GLN A 250 -17.34 2.55 4.92
CA GLN A 250 -17.87 3.85 4.50
C GLN A 250 -19.04 4.27 5.42
N PRO A 251 -19.37 5.57 5.49
CA PRO A 251 -20.51 6.08 6.29
C PRO A 251 -21.83 5.40 5.97
#